data_132469cfd38fcea5fd6f2a96ff1b5867
#
_entry.id   132469cfd38fcea5fd6f2a96ff1b5867
#
_cell.length_a   1.000
_cell.length_b   1.000
_cell.length_c   1.000
_cell.angle_alpha   90.00
_cell.angle_beta   90.00
_cell.angle_gamma   90.00
#
_symmetry.space_group_name_H-M   'P 1'
#
loop_
_entity.id
_entity.type
_entity.pdbx_description
1 polymer ?
#
loop_
_entity_poly.entity_id
_entity_poly.type
_entity_poly.pdbx_seq_one_letter_code
_entity_poly.pdbx_strand_id
1 'polypeptide(L)'
;MAYQGAEYWVGSHKLLKDYQANLSDILADMLTQYESDGNSIVYFGRENDLLAVIAIKDQLRVTSMEAIRELRTQDIEICMLTGDGERTASSVAGSLGIMRFVADAMPDDKEDFIHKLQLQGKTVAMVGDGVNDAQALSCADVSIAMGKGTDTLMDTAMITLRTSDLLLLPKVFRLSRQTVSLMYRNLFWAFIYNTVGIFVAAGVLYPVYDILLSPALAGAVMALSCVSVALSSLRLSSRF
;
A
#
# COMPACT_ATOMS: atom_id res chain seq x y z
N MET A 1 24.37 25.71 2.17
CA MET A 1 25.33 25.67 1.04
C MET A 1 26.06 27.03 1.00
N ALA A 2 27.41 27.06 1.03
CA ALA A 2 28.15 28.32 1.02
C ALA A 2 28.54 28.69 -0.43
N TYR A 3 28.24 29.93 -0.84
CA TYR A 3 28.60 30.48 -2.14
C TYR A 3 29.05 31.93 -1.96
N GLN A 4 30.24 32.28 -2.47
CA GLN A 4 30.87 33.61 -2.33
C GLN A 4 30.91 34.13 -0.88
N GLY A 5 31.13 33.26 0.10
CA GLY A 5 31.23 33.62 1.52
C GLY A 5 29.92 33.82 2.27
N ALA A 6 28.76 33.67 1.60
CA ALA A 6 27.44 33.69 2.20
C ALA A 6 26.80 32.29 2.25
N GLU A 7 26.04 32.01 3.30
CA GLU A 7 25.33 30.76 3.45
C GLU A 7 23.93 30.87 2.85
N TYR A 8 23.61 29.97 1.89
CA TYR A 8 22.28 29.87 1.26
C TYR A 8 21.59 28.61 1.75
N TRP A 9 20.30 28.71 1.99
CA TRP A 9 19.45 27.60 2.42
C TRP A 9 18.17 27.52 1.63
N VAL A 10 17.65 26.28 1.49
CA VAL A 10 16.37 25.95 0.87
C VAL A 10 15.66 24.94 1.75
N GLY A 11 14.41 25.15 2.10
CA GLY A 11 13.67 24.19 2.91
C GLY A 11 12.28 24.62 3.34
N SER A 12 11.75 23.91 4.32
CA SER A 12 10.41 24.10 4.86
C SER A 12 10.32 25.29 5.82
N HIS A 13 9.12 25.54 6.31
CA HIS A 13 8.84 26.57 7.34
C HIS A 13 9.69 26.37 8.63
N LYS A 14 10.06 25.13 8.95
CA LYS A 14 10.96 24.84 10.08
C LYS A 14 12.32 25.50 9.88
N LEU A 15 12.90 25.34 8.68
CA LEU A 15 14.19 25.92 8.35
C LEU A 15 14.15 27.45 8.33
N LEU A 16 13.05 28.06 7.86
CA LEU A 16 12.81 29.50 7.95
C LEU A 16 12.91 30.01 9.40
N LYS A 17 12.35 29.26 10.37
CA LYS A 17 12.43 29.59 11.80
C LYS A 17 13.84 29.40 12.36
N ASP A 18 14.55 28.34 11.97
CA ASP A 18 15.90 28.05 12.44
C ASP A 18 16.88 29.16 12.02
N TYR A 19 16.71 29.73 10.82
CA TYR A 19 17.50 30.87 10.33
C TYR A 19 16.94 32.23 10.77
N GLN A 20 15.84 32.27 11.53
CA GLN A 20 15.18 33.49 11.99
C GLN A 20 14.91 34.50 10.86
N ALA A 21 14.64 34.02 9.65
CA ALA A 21 14.40 34.84 8.49
C ALA A 21 13.04 35.53 8.59
N ASN A 22 13.01 36.86 8.29
CA ASN A 22 11.82 37.67 8.42
C ASN A 22 10.82 37.41 7.29
N LEU A 23 9.60 37.07 7.66
CA LEU A 23 8.46 36.97 6.75
C LEU A 23 7.54 38.17 7.00
N SER A 24 7.22 38.96 5.96
CA SER A 24 6.25 40.05 6.11
C SER A 24 4.84 39.48 6.32
N ASP A 25 4.01 40.20 7.11
CA ASP A 25 2.63 39.76 7.41
C ASP A 25 1.79 39.53 6.14
N ILE A 26 1.94 40.41 5.13
CA ILE A 26 1.25 40.28 3.84
C ILE A 26 1.62 38.97 3.14
N LEU A 27 2.93 38.61 3.15
CA LEU A 27 3.40 37.38 2.53
C LEU A 27 2.94 36.16 3.34
N ALA A 28 2.92 36.26 4.66
CA ALA A 28 2.43 35.20 5.55
C ALA A 28 0.95 34.86 5.28
N ASP A 29 0.11 35.86 5.11
CA ASP A 29 -1.31 35.68 4.78
C ASP A 29 -1.49 35.04 3.40
N MET A 30 -0.75 35.49 2.39
CA MET A 30 -0.78 34.88 1.05
C MET A 30 -0.35 33.41 1.10
N LEU A 31 0.74 33.10 1.83
CA LEU A 31 1.26 31.72 1.95
C LEU A 31 0.25 30.82 2.68
N THR A 32 -0.42 31.35 3.69
CA THR A 32 -1.51 30.62 4.38
C THR A 32 -2.63 30.24 3.41
N GLN A 33 -2.97 31.13 2.47
CA GLN A 33 -3.96 30.83 1.45
C GLN A 33 -3.45 29.76 0.46
N TYR A 34 -2.21 29.87 -0.01
CA TYR A 34 -1.61 28.85 -0.90
C TYR A 34 -1.54 27.46 -0.23
N GLU A 35 -1.15 27.39 1.05
CA GLU A 35 -1.16 26.12 1.80
C GLU A 35 -2.58 25.53 1.94
N SER A 36 -3.59 26.38 2.20
CA SER A 36 -4.98 25.94 2.27
C SER A 36 -5.52 25.42 0.93
N ASP A 37 -4.96 25.90 -0.17
CA ASP A 37 -5.24 25.42 -1.53
C ASP A 37 -4.46 24.13 -1.90
N GLY A 38 -3.72 23.55 -0.95
CA GLY A 38 -2.97 22.32 -1.11
C GLY A 38 -1.61 22.47 -1.79
N ASN A 39 -1.00 23.68 -1.70
CA ASN A 39 0.36 23.88 -2.20
C ASN A 39 1.37 23.60 -1.08
N SER A 40 2.48 22.95 -1.43
CA SER A 40 3.67 22.85 -0.59
C SER A 40 4.53 24.11 -0.77
N ILE A 41 4.95 24.71 0.34
CA ILE A 41 5.74 25.95 0.32
C ILE A 41 7.21 25.63 0.60
N VAL A 42 8.06 26.08 -0.30
CA VAL A 42 9.53 25.98 -0.16
C VAL A 42 10.10 27.39 -0.05
N TYR A 43 10.88 27.61 0.98
CA TYR A 43 11.56 28.88 1.26
C TYR A 43 13.00 28.82 0.78
N PHE A 44 13.47 29.92 0.19
CA PHE A 44 14.85 30.10 -0.23
C PHE A 44 15.39 31.38 0.41
N GLY A 45 16.49 31.25 1.14
CA GLY A 45 17.08 32.37 1.85
C GLY A 45 18.60 32.37 1.82
N ARG A 46 19.15 33.49 2.24
CA ARG A 46 20.58 33.72 2.45
C ARG A 46 20.78 34.25 3.87
N GLU A 47 21.53 33.54 4.70
CA GLU A 47 21.67 33.89 6.11
C GLU A 47 20.30 34.10 6.76
N ASN A 48 20.00 35.30 7.28
CA ASN A 48 18.71 35.66 7.88
C ASN A 48 17.73 36.31 6.89
N ASP A 49 18.10 36.46 5.61
CA ASP A 49 17.26 37.10 4.59
C ASP A 49 16.48 36.08 3.79
N LEU A 50 15.15 36.20 3.76
CA LEU A 50 14.29 35.47 2.85
C LEU A 50 14.36 36.08 1.45
N LEU A 51 14.86 35.34 0.47
CA LEU A 51 15.06 35.80 -0.91
C LEU A 51 13.88 35.46 -1.81
N ALA A 52 13.28 34.26 -1.63
CA ALA A 52 12.19 33.80 -2.46
C ALA A 52 11.33 32.78 -1.71
N VAL A 53 10.06 32.67 -2.13
CA VAL A 53 9.16 31.62 -1.73
C VAL A 53 8.57 30.99 -2.98
N ILE A 54 8.56 29.66 -3.01
CA ILE A 54 8.09 28.87 -4.13
C ILE A 54 6.92 28.04 -3.65
N ALA A 55 5.73 28.27 -4.23
CA ALA A 55 4.56 27.46 -4.01
C ALA A 55 4.51 26.35 -5.08
N ILE A 56 4.54 25.10 -4.66
CA ILE A 56 4.49 23.93 -5.52
C ILE A 56 3.13 23.26 -5.33
N LYS A 57 2.39 23.10 -6.42
CA LYS A 57 1.10 22.40 -6.41
C LYS A 57 1.23 21.10 -7.17
N ASP A 58 1.14 20.00 -6.43
CA ASP A 58 0.96 18.69 -7.04
C ASP A 58 -0.54 18.47 -7.35
N GLN A 59 -0.82 18.12 -8.60
CA GLN A 59 -2.19 17.77 -8.96
C GLN A 59 -2.50 16.35 -8.48
N LEU A 60 -3.53 16.25 -7.64
CA LEU A 60 -4.09 14.95 -7.27
C LEU A 60 -4.55 14.22 -8.56
N ARG A 61 -4.08 13.01 -8.74
CA ARG A 61 -4.54 12.19 -9.86
C ARG A 61 -6.02 11.86 -9.67
N VAL A 62 -6.82 12.00 -10.70
CA VAL A 62 -8.24 11.68 -10.69
C VAL A 62 -8.49 10.24 -10.20
N THR A 63 -7.59 9.32 -10.55
CA THR A 63 -7.63 7.91 -10.16
C THR A 63 -7.40 7.67 -8.67
N SER A 64 -6.80 8.63 -7.94
CA SER A 64 -6.52 8.49 -6.50
C SER A 64 -7.80 8.44 -5.67
N MET A 65 -8.76 9.30 -5.96
CA MET A 65 -10.04 9.33 -5.25
C MET A 65 -10.83 8.02 -5.46
N GLU A 66 -10.83 7.51 -6.69
CA GLU A 66 -11.48 6.25 -7.03
C GLU A 66 -10.82 5.06 -6.31
N ALA A 67 -9.49 5.02 -6.32
CA ALA A 67 -8.72 3.98 -5.62
C ALA A 67 -9.03 3.96 -4.10
N ILE A 68 -9.03 5.13 -3.46
CA ILE A 68 -9.37 5.29 -2.04
C ILE A 68 -10.79 4.79 -1.76
N ARG A 69 -11.75 5.15 -2.61
CA ARG A 69 -13.13 4.71 -2.48
C ARG A 69 -13.25 3.18 -2.63
N GLU A 70 -12.59 2.59 -3.63
CA GLU A 70 -12.59 1.14 -3.83
C GLU A 70 -11.94 0.39 -2.66
N LEU A 71 -10.82 0.87 -2.10
CA LEU A 71 -10.18 0.26 -0.94
C LEU A 71 -11.11 0.25 0.28
N ARG A 72 -11.86 1.32 0.51
CA ARG A 72 -12.86 1.38 1.59
C ARG A 72 -13.99 0.37 1.42
N THR A 73 -14.45 0.13 0.17
CA THR A 73 -15.47 -0.91 -0.07
C THR A 73 -14.96 -2.32 0.23
N GLN A 74 -13.65 -2.47 0.40
CA GLN A 74 -12.98 -3.71 0.80
C GLN A 74 -12.66 -3.77 2.30
N ASP A 75 -13.24 -2.85 3.12
CA ASP A 75 -13.00 -2.73 4.57
C ASP A 75 -11.54 -2.47 4.94
N ILE A 76 -10.82 -1.71 4.07
CA ILE A 76 -9.45 -1.29 4.33
C ILE A 76 -9.45 0.12 4.91
N GLU A 77 -8.91 0.28 6.12
CA GLU A 77 -8.66 1.58 6.73
C GLU A 77 -7.47 2.25 6.04
N ILE A 78 -7.62 3.52 5.68
CA ILE A 78 -6.59 4.26 4.94
C ILE A 78 -6.04 5.36 5.82
N CYS A 79 -4.71 5.38 5.94
CA CYS A 79 -3.96 6.43 6.60
C CYS A 79 -2.99 7.07 5.60
N MET A 80 -2.84 8.37 5.61
CA MET A 80 -1.87 9.10 4.80
C MET A 80 -0.71 9.54 5.69
N LEU A 81 0.53 9.23 5.29
CA LEU A 81 1.75 9.68 5.94
C LEU A 81 2.52 10.56 4.95
N THR A 82 2.78 11.80 5.30
CA THR A 82 3.45 12.75 4.41
C THR A 82 4.45 13.62 5.17
N GLY A 83 5.54 13.99 4.50
CA GLY A 83 6.47 15.00 4.98
C GLY A 83 5.99 16.45 4.73
N ASP A 84 4.84 16.63 4.08
CA ASP A 84 4.24 17.96 3.91
C ASP A 84 3.69 18.48 5.23
N GLY A 85 3.63 19.82 5.35
CA GLY A 85 3.07 20.48 6.52
C GLY A 85 1.58 20.22 6.72
N GLU A 86 1.11 20.36 7.95
CA GLU A 86 -0.24 20.04 8.43
C GLU A 86 -1.35 20.60 7.53
N ARG A 87 -1.23 21.85 7.05
CA ARG A 87 -2.27 22.50 6.23
C ARG A 87 -2.40 21.84 4.86
N THR A 88 -1.27 21.59 4.19
CA THR A 88 -1.24 20.89 2.89
C THR A 88 -1.76 19.47 3.03
N ALA A 89 -1.29 18.74 4.05
CA ALA A 89 -1.72 17.39 4.33
C ALA A 89 -3.23 17.31 4.60
N SER A 90 -3.77 18.23 5.40
CA SER A 90 -5.22 18.33 5.69
C SER A 90 -6.05 18.59 4.44
N SER A 91 -5.59 19.52 3.57
CA SER A 91 -6.25 19.84 2.30
C SER A 91 -6.30 18.62 1.37
N VAL A 92 -5.18 17.93 1.21
CA VAL A 92 -5.07 16.71 0.38
C VAL A 92 -5.94 15.59 0.97
N ALA A 93 -5.83 15.32 2.27
CA ALA A 93 -6.62 14.31 2.95
C ALA A 93 -8.13 14.58 2.83
N GLY A 94 -8.55 15.83 3.02
CA GLY A 94 -9.93 16.28 2.84
C GLY A 94 -10.44 16.04 1.42
N SER A 95 -9.65 16.38 0.40
CA SER A 95 -9.98 16.18 -1.02
C SER A 95 -10.12 14.70 -1.37
N LEU A 96 -9.34 13.83 -0.76
CA LEU A 96 -9.39 12.37 -0.94
C LEU A 96 -10.37 11.69 0.03
N GLY A 97 -10.94 12.44 0.95
CA GLY A 97 -11.80 11.94 2.01
C GLY A 97 -11.05 11.09 3.05
N ILE A 98 -9.74 11.16 3.16
CA ILE A 98 -8.94 10.42 4.15
C ILE A 98 -9.14 11.07 5.52
N MET A 99 -9.61 10.28 6.50
CA MET A 99 -9.92 10.79 7.84
C MET A 99 -8.71 10.78 8.78
N ARG A 100 -7.69 9.98 8.47
CA ARG A 100 -6.51 9.81 9.31
C ARG A 100 -5.26 10.10 8.52
N PHE A 101 -4.51 11.09 8.94
CA PHE A 101 -3.23 11.44 8.32
C PHE A 101 -2.21 11.88 9.37
N VAL A 102 -0.93 11.80 9.02
CA VAL A 102 0.20 12.33 9.78
C VAL A 102 0.98 13.24 8.84
N ALA A 103 1.09 14.49 9.22
CA ALA A 103 1.86 15.53 8.51
C ALA A 103 3.26 15.68 9.12
N ASP A 104 4.14 16.43 8.44
CA ASP A 104 5.53 16.68 8.85
C ASP A 104 6.30 15.40 9.25
N ALA A 105 5.90 14.25 8.72
CA ALA A 105 6.41 12.94 9.10
C ALA A 105 7.81 12.70 8.52
N MET A 106 8.80 12.59 9.40
CA MET A 106 10.14 12.12 9.08
C MET A 106 10.13 10.59 8.88
N PRO A 107 11.17 10.00 8.27
CA PRO A 107 11.22 8.54 8.09
C PRO A 107 10.99 7.73 9.37
N ASP A 108 11.58 8.16 10.49
CA ASP A 108 11.43 7.49 11.80
C ASP A 108 9.99 7.60 12.34
N ASP A 109 9.31 8.73 12.11
CA ASP A 109 7.90 8.92 12.52
C ASP A 109 6.96 7.97 11.77
N LYS A 110 7.27 7.68 10.49
CA LYS A 110 6.51 6.74 9.68
C LYS A 110 6.65 5.31 10.20
N GLU A 111 7.86 4.90 10.57
CA GLU A 111 8.14 3.61 11.19
C GLU A 111 7.40 3.47 12.53
N ASP A 112 7.53 4.45 13.41
CA ASP A 112 6.84 4.47 14.72
C ASP A 112 5.32 4.38 14.57
N PHE A 113 4.76 5.03 13.54
CA PHE A 113 3.33 4.97 13.27
C PHE A 113 2.89 3.56 12.86
N ILE A 114 3.66 2.87 12.02
CA ILE A 114 3.41 1.48 11.62
C ILE A 114 3.44 0.57 12.85
N HIS A 115 4.50 0.66 13.65
CA HIS A 115 4.62 -0.13 14.88
C HIS A 115 3.47 0.10 15.86
N LYS A 116 3.00 1.34 16.04
CA LYS A 116 1.83 1.65 16.86
C LYS A 116 0.56 0.94 16.36
N LEU A 117 0.37 0.85 15.04
CA LEU A 117 -0.76 0.12 14.48
C LEU A 117 -0.64 -1.39 14.68
N GLN A 118 0.56 -1.94 14.48
CA GLN A 118 0.85 -3.36 14.69
C GLN A 118 0.64 -3.77 16.15
N LEU A 119 1.07 -2.94 17.11
CA LEU A 119 0.80 -3.14 18.55
C LEU A 119 -0.69 -3.14 18.89
N GLN A 120 -1.53 -2.48 18.10
CA GLN A 120 -2.99 -2.54 18.21
C GLN A 120 -3.60 -3.79 17.57
N GLY A 121 -2.77 -4.73 17.08
CA GLY A 121 -3.21 -5.95 16.41
C GLY A 121 -3.67 -5.74 14.97
N LYS A 122 -3.35 -4.60 14.34
CA LYS A 122 -3.67 -4.33 12.94
C LYS A 122 -2.57 -4.90 12.03
N THR A 123 -2.98 -5.48 10.91
CA THR A 123 -2.07 -5.82 9.81
C THR A 123 -1.91 -4.59 8.93
N VAL A 124 -0.68 -4.13 8.76
CA VAL A 124 -0.35 -2.87 8.08
C VAL A 124 0.29 -3.13 6.72
N ALA A 125 -0.32 -2.58 5.68
CA ALA A 125 0.31 -2.49 4.36
C ALA A 125 0.84 -1.07 4.15
N MET A 126 2.15 -0.93 3.94
CA MET A 126 2.78 0.34 3.56
C MET A 126 2.94 0.42 2.06
N VAL A 127 2.52 1.56 1.50
CA VAL A 127 2.66 1.88 0.08
C VAL A 127 3.55 3.10 -0.05
N GLY A 128 4.62 2.99 -0.82
CA GLY A 128 5.57 4.09 -1.03
C GLY A 128 6.15 4.08 -2.45
N ASP A 129 6.67 5.22 -2.90
CA ASP A 129 7.27 5.40 -4.23
C ASP A 129 8.72 5.90 -4.18
N GLY A 130 9.21 6.27 -3.00
CA GLY A 130 10.50 6.92 -2.80
C GLY A 130 11.44 6.21 -1.84
N VAL A 131 12.72 6.56 -1.95
CA VAL A 131 13.80 6.08 -1.06
C VAL A 131 13.52 6.43 0.40
N ASN A 132 12.83 7.55 0.64
CA ASN A 132 12.46 8.03 1.98
C ASN A 132 11.44 7.13 2.69
N ASP A 133 10.80 6.23 1.97
CA ASP A 133 9.81 5.28 2.52
C ASP A 133 10.41 3.88 2.78
N ALA A 134 11.69 3.66 2.42
CA ALA A 134 12.32 2.34 2.52
C ALA A 134 12.29 1.76 3.94
N GLN A 135 12.51 2.60 4.96
CA GLN A 135 12.48 2.21 6.36
C GLN A 135 11.07 1.80 6.77
N ALA A 136 10.07 2.62 6.49
CA ALA A 136 8.66 2.34 6.75
C ALA A 136 8.15 1.10 5.99
N LEU A 137 8.59 0.92 4.73
CA LEU A 137 8.26 -0.27 3.94
C LEU A 137 8.83 -1.55 4.56
N SER A 138 10.05 -1.51 5.11
CA SER A 138 10.68 -2.68 5.72
C SER A 138 10.03 -3.14 7.02
N CYS A 139 9.37 -2.23 7.74
CA CYS A 139 8.70 -2.51 9.02
C CYS A 139 7.25 -2.97 8.87
N ALA A 140 6.63 -2.73 7.72
CA ALA A 140 5.24 -3.09 7.48
C ALA A 140 5.05 -4.60 7.27
N ASP A 141 3.87 -5.14 7.64
CA ASP A 141 3.52 -6.54 7.39
C ASP A 141 3.44 -6.85 5.89
N VAL A 142 3.06 -5.85 5.09
CA VAL A 142 3.06 -5.93 3.62
C VAL A 142 3.66 -4.65 3.06
N SER A 143 4.74 -4.77 2.31
CA SER A 143 5.39 -3.65 1.64
C SER A 143 5.05 -3.62 0.15
N ILE A 144 4.61 -2.46 -0.35
CA ILE A 144 4.20 -2.24 -1.73
C ILE A 144 4.96 -1.05 -2.29
N ALA A 145 5.89 -1.29 -3.21
CA ALA A 145 6.58 -0.23 -3.94
C ALA A 145 5.82 0.14 -5.21
N MET A 146 5.72 1.43 -5.52
CA MET A 146 5.01 1.94 -6.69
C MET A 146 5.93 2.71 -7.64
N GLY A 147 5.64 2.60 -8.94
CA GLY A 147 6.28 3.40 -9.98
C GLY A 147 7.66 2.89 -10.39
N LYS A 148 8.48 3.82 -10.84
CA LYS A 148 9.89 3.58 -11.17
C LYS A 148 10.77 3.88 -9.95
N GLY A 149 10.45 3.26 -8.81
CA GLY A 149 11.30 3.36 -7.62
C GLY A 149 12.75 2.98 -7.95
N THR A 150 13.71 3.39 -7.15
CA THR A 150 15.10 2.94 -7.31
C THR A 150 15.14 1.42 -7.26
N ASP A 151 16.04 0.81 -8.02
CA ASP A 151 16.20 -0.66 -8.07
C ASP A 151 16.27 -1.26 -6.65
N THR A 152 16.92 -0.55 -5.73
CA THR A 152 17.04 -0.96 -4.32
C THR A 152 15.68 -1.03 -3.58
N LEU A 153 14.74 -0.15 -3.90
CA LEU A 153 13.41 -0.14 -3.28
C LEU A 153 12.53 -1.27 -3.84
N MET A 154 12.70 -1.54 -5.13
CA MET A 154 11.99 -2.63 -5.81
C MET A 154 12.42 -4.01 -5.30
N ASP A 155 13.68 -4.16 -4.90
CA ASP A 155 14.23 -5.40 -4.36
C ASP A 155 13.81 -5.66 -2.90
N THR A 156 13.48 -4.61 -2.14
CA THR A 156 13.07 -4.74 -0.72
C THR A 156 11.57 -4.90 -0.53
N ALA A 157 10.75 -4.44 -1.46
CA ALA A 157 9.30 -4.54 -1.34
C ALA A 157 8.77 -5.93 -1.70
N MET A 158 7.81 -6.44 -0.92
CA MET A 158 7.14 -7.72 -1.19
C MET A 158 6.32 -7.69 -2.48
N ILE A 159 5.78 -6.52 -2.83
CA ILE A 159 4.98 -6.30 -4.03
C ILE A 159 5.51 -5.06 -4.74
N THR A 160 5.76 -5.17 -6.03
CA THR A 160 6.19 -4.04 -6.86
C THR A 160 5.16 -3.76 -7.94
N LEU A 161 4.61 -2.54 -7.93
CA LEU A 161 3.70 -2.05 -8.96
C LEU A 161 4.47 -1.20 -9.97
N ARG A 162 4.49 -1.61 -11.22
CA ARG A 162 5.30 -0.97 -12.29
C ARG A 162 4.84 0.45 -12.65
N THR A 163 3.69 0.87 -12.18
CA THR A 163 3.15 2.21 -12.40
C THR A 163 2.76 2.85 -11.09
N SER A 164 2.76 4.19 -11.04
CA SER A 164 2.31 4.95 -9.88
C SER A 164 0.79 5.18 -9.88
N ASP A 165 0.00 4.26 -10.47
CA ASP A 165 -1.46 4.33 -10.47
C ASP A 165 -2.04 3.61 -9.26
N LEU A 166 -2.63 4.37 -8.34
CA LEU A 166 -3.24 3.84 -7.12
C LEU A 166 -4.41 2.88 -7.38
N LEU A 167 -5.06 2.92 -8.56
CA LEU A 167 -6.12 1.97 -8.93
C LEU A 167 -5.63 0.51 -8.99
N LEU A 168 -4.33 0.28 -9.05
CA LEU A 168 -3.78 -1.07 -8.96
C LEU A 168 -3.92 -1.67 -7.56
N LEU A 169 -3.91 -0.86 -6.50
CA LEU A 169 -4.00 -1.34 -5.12
C LEU A 169 -5.30 -2.11 -4.84
N PRO A 170 -6.50 -1.55 -5.11
CA PRO A 170 -7.74 -2.31 -4.95
C PRO A 170 -7.76 -3.62 -5.72
N LYS A 171 -7.14 -3.65 -6.92
CA LYS A 171 -7.03 -4.86 -7.75
C LYS A 171 -6.13 -5.90 -7.09
N VAL A 172 -4.98 -5.49 -6.55
CA VAL A 172 -4.06 -6.38 -5.83
C VAL A 172 -4.74 -7.01 -4.62
N PHE A 173 -5.42 -6.22 -3.79
CA PHE A 173 -6.16 -6.75 -2.63
C PHE A 173 -7.29 -7.69 -3.04
N ARG A 174 -8.02 -7.37 -4.09
CA ARG A 174 -9.07 -8.25 -4.64
C ARG A 174 -8.49 -9.56 -5.15
N LEU A 175 -7.39 -9.50 -5.91
CA LEU A 175 -6.68 -10.69 -6.41
C LEU A 175 -6.20 -11.58 -5.26
N SER A 176 -5.57 -10.98 -4.25
CA SER A 176 -5.11 -11.71 -3.06
C SER A 176 -6.26 -12.46 -2.37
N ARG A 177 -7.40 -11.79 -2.10
CA ARG A 177 -8.58 -12.41 -1.48
C ARG A 177 -9.15 -13.55 -2.34
N GLN A 178 -9.21 -13.37 -3.67
CA GLN A 178 -9.69 -14.40 -4.59
C GLN A 178 -8.75 -15.59 -4.62
N THR A 179 -7.43 -15.35 -4.61
CA THR A 179 -6.42 -16.41 -4.56
C THR A 179 -6.52 -17.23 -3.29
N VAL A 180 -6.61 -16.58 -2.13
CA VAL A 180 -6.76 -17.25 -0.83
C VAL A 180 -8.06 -18.06 -0.79
N SER A 181 -9.18 -17.48 -1.23
CA SER A 181 -10.46 -18.19 -1.31
C SER A 181 -10.39 -19.41 -2.21
N LEU A 182 -9.71 -19.30 -3.36
CA LEU A 182 -9.48 -20.42 -4.27
C LEU A 182 -8.64 -21.51 -3.63
N MET A 183 -7.56 -21.14 -2.91
CA MET A 183 -6.70 -22.08 -2.20
C MET A 183 -7.50 -22.89 -1.16
N TYR A 184 -8.29 -22.21 -0.32
CA TYR A 184 -9.15 -22.89 0.66
C TYR A 184 -10.17 -23.81 0.00
N ARG A 185 -10.79 -23.39 -1.08
CA ARG A 185 -11.74 -24.23 -1.82
C ARG A 185 -11.07 -25.45 -2.44
N ASN A 186 -9.92 -25.28 -3.03
CA ASN A 186 -9.16 -26.40 -3.61
C ASN A 186 -8.71 -27.38 -2.53
N LEU A 187 -8.23 -26.88 -1.39
CA LEU A 187 -7.84 -27.69 -0.25
C LEU A 187 -9.02 -28.47 0.33
N PHE A 188 -10.17 -27.82 0.49
CA PHE A 188 -11.41 -28.44 0.97
C PHE A 188 -11.82 -29.62 0.05
N TRP A 189 -11.87 -29.39 -1.25
CA TRP A 189 -12.23 -30.45 -2.20
C TRP A 189 -11.20 -31.58 -2.23
N ALA A 190 -9.92 -31.26 -2.20
CA ALA A 190 -8.88 -32.27 -2.14
C ALA A 190 -9.02 -33.14 -0.88
N PHE A 191 -9.33 -32.54 0.27
CA PHE A 191 -9.56 -33.27 1.51
C PHE A 191 -10.80 -34.16 1.43
N ILE A 192 -11.93 -33.64 0.92
CA ILE A 192 -13.16 -34.39 0.76
C ILE A 192 -12.97 -35.61 -0.16
N TYR A 193 -12.36 -35.42 -1.34
CA TYR A 193 -12.12 -36.53 -2.27
C TYR A 193 -11.27 -37.62 -1.63
N ASN A 194 -10.21 -37.28 -0.91
CA ASN A 194 -9.38 -38.24 -0.23
C ASN A 194 -10.11 -38.95 0.92
N THR A 195 -10.86 -38.22 1.72
CA THR A 195 -11.62 -38.80 2.85
C THR A 195 -12.68 -39.79 2.34
N VAL A 196 -13.49 -39.37 1.37
CA VAL A 196 -14.49 -40.26 0.76
C VAL A 196 -13.83 -41.48 0.11
N GLY A 197 -12.73 -41.27 -0.61
CA GLY A 197 -11.96 -42.35 -1.25
C GLY A 197 -11.46 -43.39 -0.24
N ILE A 198 -10.99 -42.98 0.93
CA ILE A 198 -10.54 -43.88 1.99
C ILE A 198 -11.69 -44.74 2.51
N PHE A 199 -12.86 -44.15 2.78
CA PHE A 199 -14.03 -44.92 3.25
C PHE A 199 -14.53 -45.94 2.20
N VAL A 200 -14.54 -45.54 0.92
CA VAL A 200 -14.92 -46.45 -0.16
C VAL A 200 -13.90 -47.57 -0.35
N ALA A 201 -12.59 -47.25 -0.28
CA ALA A 201 -11.51 -48.24 -0.34
C ALA A 201 -11.53 -49.18 0.86
N ALA A 202 -11.92 -48.70 2.04
CA ALA A 202 -12.09 -49.55 3.23
C ALA A 202 -13.31 -50.46 3.17
N GLY A 203 -14.10 -50.42 2.07
CA GLY A 203 -15.20 -51.33 1.85
C GLY A 203 -16.49 -50.95 2.53
N VAL A 204 -16.69 -49.69 2.93
CA VAL A 204 -17.95 -49.21 3.54
C VAL A 204 -19.16 -49.46 2.65
N LEU A 205 -19.00 -49.48 1.32
CA LEU A 205 -20.06 -49.78 0.36
C LEU A 205 -20.27 -51.27 0.10
N TYR A 206 -19.35 -52.13 0.54
CA TYR A 206 -19.38 -53.60 0.28
C TYR A 206 -20.63 -54.28 0.86
N PRO A 207 -21.05 -54.03 2.12
CA PRO A 207 -22.18 -54.72 2.72
C PRO A 207 -23.54 -54.43 2.06
N VAL A 208 -23.64 -53.28 1.34
CA VAL A 208 -24.93 -52.81 0.78
C VAL A 208 -24.98 -52.98 -0.74
N TYR A 209 -23.84 -52.79 -1.42
CA TYR A 209 -23.79 -52.71 -2.89
C TYR A 209 -22.82 -53.73 -3.54
N ASP A 210 -22.10 -54.57 -2.75
CA ASP A 210 -21.09 -55.47 -3.24
C ASP A 210 -19.96 -54.78 -4.06
N ILE A 211 -19.73 -53.48 -3.83
CA ILE A 211 -18.76 -52.68 -4.54
C ILE A 211 -17.47 -52.60 -3.74
N LEU A 212 -16.39 -53.18 -4.30
CA LEU A 212 -15.01 -52.97 -3.87
C LEU A 212 -14.27 -52.06 -4.85
N LEU A 213 -13.61 -51.05 -4.31
CA LEU A 213 -12.83 -50.12 -5.14
C LEU A 213 -11.59 -50.83 -5.70
N SER A 214 -11.56 -51.02 -7.03
CA SER A 214 -10.33 -51.54 -7.65
C SER A 214 -9.19 -50.50 -7.57
N PRO A 215 -7.90 -50.94 -7.47
CA PRO A 215 -6.77 -50.01 -7.45
C PRO A 215 -6.71 -49.08 -8.66
N ALA A 216 -7.18 -49.50 -9.82
CA ALA A 216 -7.28 -48.70 -11.03
C ALA A 216 -8.30 -47.57 -10.91
N LEU A 217 -9.48 -47.84 -10.32
CA LEU A 217 -10.50 -46.81 -10.07
C LEU A 217 -10.01 -45.79 -9.02
N ALA A 218 -9.32 -46.24 -7.97
CA ALA A 218 -8.75 -45.35 -6.97
C ALA A 218 -7.71 -44.42 -7.60
N GLY A 219 -6.83 -44.91 -8.47
CA GLY A 219 -5.87 -44.11 -9.22
C GLY A 219 -6.53 -43.13 -10.16
N ALA A 220 -7.61 -43.51 -10.85
CA ALA A 220 -8.35 -42.62 -11.74
C ALA A 220 -9.05 -41.46 -10.98
N VAL A 221 -9.65 -41.74 -9.83
CA VAL A 221 -10.29 -40.69 -8.98
C VAL A 221 -9.24 -39.72 -8.45
N MET A 222 -8.06 -40.21 -8.06
CA MET A 222 -6.97 -39.36 -7.60
C MET A 222 -6.46 -38.46 -8.74
N ALA A 223 -6.28 -39.00 -9.94
CA ALA A 223 -5.86 -38.22 -11.11
C ALA A 223 -6.89 -37.12 -11.47
N LEU A 224 -8.18 -37.44 -11.44
CA LEU A 224 -9.28 -36.48 -11.67
C LEU A 224 -9.28 -35.36 -10.63
N SER A 225 -9.00 -35.67 -9.37
CA SER A 225 -8.88 -34.66 -8.31
C SER A 225 -7.75 -33.67 -8.62
N CYS A 226 -6.57 -34.13 -9.00
CA CYS A 226 -5.45 -33.26 -9.37
C CYS A 226 -5.77 -32.38 -10.59
N VAL A 227 -6.41 -32.94 -11.62
CA VAL A 227 -6.82 -32.18 -12.82
C VAL A 227 -7.86 -31.13 -12.45
N SER A 228 -8.83 -31.44 -11.58
CA SER A 228 -9.85 -30.49 -11.11
C SER A 228 -9.23 -29.29 -10.41
N VAL A 229 -8.25 -29.51 -9.51
CA VAL A 229 -7.53 -28.44 -8.81
C VAL A 229 -6.73 -27.59 -9.80
N ALA A 230 -6.04 -28.20 -10.74
CA ALA A 230 -5.27 -27.49 -11.76
C ALA A 230 -6.16 -26.60 -12.64
N LEU A 231 -7.28 -27.16 -13.14
CA LEU A 231 -8.26 -26.39 -13.93
C LEU A 231 -8.89 -25.25 -13.15
N SER A 232 -9.20 -25.45 -11.87
CA SER A 232 -9.70 -24.42 -10.98
C SER A 232 -8.71 -23.26 -10.82
N SER A 233 -7.43 -23.57 -10.71
CA SER A 233 -6.34 -22.57 -10.59
C SER A 233 -6.11 -21.81 -11.89
N LEU A 234 -6.15 -22.47 -13.03
CA LEU A 234 -6.03 -21.84 -14.35
C LEU A 234 -7.17 -20.86 -14.64
N ARG A 235 -8.38 -21.15 -14.19
CA ARG A 235 -9.52 -20.21 -14.34
C ARG A 235 -9.32 -18.89 -13.62
N LEU A 236 -8.55 -18.85 -12.53
CA LEU A 236 -8.22 -17.58 -11.87
C LEU A 236 -7.28 -16.75 -12.74
N SER A 237 -6.24 -17.39 -13.32
CA SER A 237 -5.28 -16.71 -14.20
C SER A 237 -5.94 -16.07 -15.43
N SER A 238 -7.05 -16.64 -15.94
CA SER A 238 -7.74 -16.11 -17.12
C SER A 238 -8.70 -14.94 -16.83
N ARG A 239 -8.86 -14.53 -15.57
CA ARG A 239 -9.73 -13.41 -15.17
C ARG A 239 -9.00 -12.10 -14.96
N PHE A 240 -7.68 -12.12 -15.08
CA PHE A 240 -6.73 -11.00 -14.93
C PHE A 240 -5.80 -10.91 -16.14
#